data_abc2ead711d490247a28efd953a7f277
#
_entry.id   abc2ead711d490247a28efd953a7f277
#
_cell.length_a   1.000
_cell.length_b   1.000
_cell.length_c   1.000
_cell.angle_alpha   90.00
_cell.angle_beta   90.00
_cell.angle_gamma   90.00
#
_symmetry.space_group_name_H-M   'P 1'
#
loop_
_entity.id
_entity.type
_entity.pdbx_description
1 polymer ?
#
loop_
_entity_poly.entity_id
_entity_poly.type
_entity_poly.pdbx_seq_one_letter_code
_entity_poly.pdbx_strand_id
1 'polypeptide(L)'
;MPDEITIKPKSESASITAPDNQTASSGRVQLTNLCALGLGISFFLPWARFLFATPSGFDLQKLGDEQRLLWLIPIFSAITIFAGITKRSQNIIGQLTGALPFCVGAYWYNKLGSDLTHILMYGAFLSLIFGAALFILPRKSK
;
A
#
# COMPACT_ATOMS: atom_id res chain seq x y z
N MET A 1 78.35 -6.35 -2.08
CA MET A 1 77.22 -5.56 -2.53
C MET A 1 75.98 -6.22 -1.96
N PRO A 2 75.39 -5.67 -0.98
CA PRO A 2 74.17 -6.25 -0.41
C PRO A 2 72.94 -5.74 -1.16
N ASP A 3 72.00 -6.65 -1.44
CA ASP A 3 70.74 -6.43 -2.18
C ASP A 3 69.82 -5.56 -1.39
N GLU A 4 69.35 -4.49 -2.03
CA GLU A 4 68.39 -3.55 -1.51
C GLU A 4 66.99 -4.17 -1.60
N ILE A 5 66.43 -4.61 -0.47
CA ILE A 5 65.06 -5.11 -0.36
C ILE A 5 64.11 -3.92 -0.39
N THR A 6 63.54 -3.65 -1.57
CA THR A 6 62.46 -2.64 -1.75
C THR A 6 61.15 -3.20 -1.17
N ILE A 7 60.83 -2.81 0.04
CA ILE A 7 59.52 -3.10 0.66
C ILE A 7 58.48 -2.14 0.03
N LYS A 8 57.69 -2.69 -0.87
CA LYS A 8 56.53 -2.00 -1.46
C LYS A 8 55.41 -1.93 -0.43
N PRO A 9 54.95 -0.75 0.00
CA PRO A 9 53.84 -0.68 0.92
C PRO A 9 52.55 -1.14 0.21
N LYS A 10 51.98 -2.23 0.70
CA LYS A 10 50.65 -2.72 0.31
C LYS A 10 49.64 -1.69 0.79
N SER A 11 49.18 -0.83 -0.12
CA SER A 11 48.05 0.05 0.14
C SER A 11 46.81 -0.82 0.34
N GLU A 12 46.49 -1.03 1.59
CA GLU A 12 45.23 -1.63 2.03
C GLU A 12 44.15 -0.58 1.79
N SER A 13 43.58 -0.58 0.58
CA SER A 13 42.37 0.13 0.27
C SER A 13 41.28 -0.46 1.14
N ALA A 14 41.04 0.18 2.30
CA ALA A 14 39.79 -0.02 3.04
C ALA A 14 38.66 0.30 2.09
N SER A 15 38.08 -0.71 1.49
CA SER A 15 36.79 -0.61 0.80
C SER A 15 35.75 -0.24 1.85
N ILE A 16 35.45 1.06 1.93
CA ILE A 16 34.28 1.56 2.63
C ILE A 16 33.11 0.92 1.91
N THR A 17 32.61 -0.16 2.49
CA THR A 17 31.40 -0.84 2.04
C THR A 17 30.26 0.17 2.13
N ALA A 18 29.82 0.66 0.99
CA ALA A 18 28.65 1.52 0.91
C ALA A 18 27.47 0.80 1.58
N PRO A 19 26.66 1.48 2.39
CA PRO A 19 25.56 0.86 3.09
C PRO A 19 24.63 0.17 2.10
N ASP A 20 24.38 -1.10 2.33
CA ASP A 20 23.61 -2.02 1.50
C ASP A 20 22.25 -1.41 1.08
N ASN A 21 22.15 -1.05 -0.20
CA ASN A 21 20.88 -0.67 -0.83
C ASN A 21 19.84 -1.81 -0.83
N GLN A 22 20.22 -3.01 -0.45
CA GLN A 22 19.35 -4.19 -0.38
C GLN A 22 18.40 -4.14 0.82
N THR A 23 18.83 -3.65 1.97
CA THR A 23 17.99 -3.52 3.18
C THR A 23 16.86 -2.49 2.99
N ALA A 24 17.15 -1.39 2.30
CA ALA A 24 16.14 -0.36 2.02
C ALA A 24 15.06 -0.83 1.02
N SER A 25 15.41 -1.73 0.10
CA SER A 25 14.49 -2.33 -0.86
C SER A 25 13.53 -3.32 -0.18
N SER A 26 14.06 -4.18 0.70
CA SER A 26 13.26 -5.18 1.43
C SER A 26 12.24 -4.52 2.36
N GLY A 27 12.63 -3.48 3.09
CA GLY A 27 11.73 -2.77 4.01
C GLY A 27 10.54 -2.10 3.30
N ARG A 28 10.75 -1.60 2.08
CA ARG A 28 9.66 -0.97 1.30
C ARG A 28 8.62 -1.97 0.81
N VAL A 29 9.06 -3.13 0.34
CA VAL A 29 8.15 -4.21 -0.08
C VAL A 29 7.30 -4.66 1.11
N GLN A 30 7.90 -4.81 2.30
CA GLN A 30 7.19 -5.16 3.53
C GLN A 30 6.17 -4.10 3.91
N LEU A 31 6.53 -2.82 3.84
CA LEU A 31 5.62 -1.71 4.17
C LEU A 31 4.45 -1.64 3.18
N THR A 32 4.70 -1.82 1.88
CA THR A 32 3.64 -1.87 0.87
C THR A 32 2.69 -3.04 1.12
N ASN A 33 3.21 -4.22 1.45
CA ASN A 33 2.39 -5.39 1.79
C ASN A 33 1.58 -5.16 3.06
N LEU A 34 2.16 -4.51 4.07
CA LEU A 34 1.46 -4.17 5.31
C LEU A 34 0.30 -3.19 5.05
N CYS A 35 0.53 -2.15 4.24
CA CYS A 35 -0.52 -1.21 3.86
C CYS A 35 -1.62 -1.89 3.02
N ALA A 36 -1.26 -2.78 2.11
CA ALA A 36 -2.22 -3.55 1.33
C ALA A 36 -3.05 -4.49 2.21
N LEU A 37 -2.42 -5.15 3.18
CA LEU A 37 -3.11 -5.97 4.18
C LEU A 37 -4.07 -5.11 5.02
N GLY A 38 -3.62 -3.97 5.50
CA GLY A 38 -4.43 -3.01 6.26
C GLY A 38 -5.64 -2.54 5.46
N LEU A 39 -5.47 -2.26 4.17
CA LEU A 39 -6.56 -1.91 3.26
C LEU A 39 -7.56 -3.06 3.11
N GLY A 40 -7.09 -4.30 2.95
CA GLY A 40 -7.95 -5.48 2.90
C GLY A 40 -8.74 -5.70 4.19
N ILE A 41 -8.10 -5.53 5.35
CA ILE A 41 -8.77 -5.63 6.65
C ILE A 41 -9.79 -4.51 6.84
N SER A 42 -9.48 -3.28 6.42
CA SER A 42 -10.40 -2.15 6.56
C SER A 42 -11.73 -2.36 5.83
N PHE A 43 -11.74 -3.23 4.81
CA PHE A 43 -12.97 -3.62 4.10
C PHE A 43 -13.98 -4.33 5.00
N PHE A 44 -13.51 -5.09 5.98
CA PHE A 44 -14.37 -5.82 6.93
C PHE A 44 -14.79 -4.97 8.14
N LEU A 45 -14.23 -3.77 8.30
CA LEU A 45 -14.62 -2.85 9.35
C LEU A 45 -15.91 -2.10 8.96
N PRO A 46 -16.63 -1.52 9.94
CA PRO A 46 -17.80 -0.69 9.66
C PRO A 46 -17.44 0.52 8.79
N TRP A 47 -18.14 0.65 7.66
CA TRP A 47 -17.91 1.73 6.69
C TRP A 47 -18.93 2.85 6.81
N ALA A 48 -20.18 2.51 7.16
CA ALA A 48 -21.25 3.46 7.24
C ALA A 48 -22.09 3.22 8.50
N ARG A 49 -22.74 4.27 8.98
CA ARG A 49 -23.70 4.22 10.09
C ARG A 49 -25.08 4.53 9.56
N PHE A 50 -25.95 3.54 9.56
CA PHE A 50 -27.38 3.72 9.32
C PHE A 50 -28.12 3.54 10.65
N LEU A 51 -29.19 4.25 10.86
CA LEU A 51 -30.01 4.39 12.09
C LEU A 51 -29.90 3.24 13.11
N PHE A 52 -29.86 1.97 12.67
CA PHE A 52 -29.81 0.80 13.55
C PHE A 52 -28.77 -0.23 13.12
N ALA A 53 -27.95 0.04 12.10
CA ALA A 53 -26.97 -0.91 11.56
C ALA A 53 -25.65 -0.21 11.23
N THR A 54 -24.57 -0.92 11.48
CA THR A 54 -23.21 -0.48 11.11
C THR A 54 -22.61 -1.46 10.10
N PRO A 55 -23.06 -1.41 8.82
CA PRO A 55 -22.60 -2.37 7.83
C PRO A 55 -21.12 -2.19 7.54
N SER A 56 -20.42 -3.32 7.41
CA SER A 56 -19.07 -3.38 6.88
C SER A 56 -19.06 -3.20 5.35
N GLY A 57 -17.89 -3.02 4.75
CA GLY A 57 -17.76 -3.02 3.29
C GLY A 57 -18.32 -4.29 2.66
N PHE A 58 -18.20 -5.43 3.36
CA PHE A 58 -18.78 -6.71 2.94
C PHE A 58 -20.31 -6.72 2.96
N ASP A 59 -20.94 -6.07 3.92
CA ASP A 59 -22.41 -6.03 4.02
C ASP A 59 -23.01 -5.02 3.05
N LEU A 60 -22.32 -3.92 2.81
CA LEU A 60 -22.75 -2.90 1.86
C LEU A 60 -22.95 -3.45 0.45
N GLN A 61 -22.10 -4.37 0.02
CA GLN A 61 -22.21 -4.99 -1.31
C GLN A 61 -23.51 -5.76 -1.54
N LYS A 62 -24.17 -6.22 -0.47
CA LYS A 62 -25.45 -6.95 -0.55
C LYS A 62 -26.64 -6.04 -0.85
N LEU A 63 -26.46 -4.74 -0.69
CA LEU A 63 -27.53 -3.76 -0.80
C LEU A 63 -27.86 -3.33 -2.25
N GLY A 64 -27.00 -3.68 -3.24
CA GLY A 64 -27.27 -3.39 -4.64
C GLY A 64 -26.13 -3.77 -5.59
N ASP A 65 -26.46 -3.90 -6.88
CA ASP A 65 -25.48 -4.33 -7.91
C ASP A 65 -24.34 -3.33 -8.09
N GLU A 66 -24.58 -2.04 -7.92
CA GLU A 66 -23.57 -0.98 -8.03
C GLU A 66 -22.49 -1.09 -6.95
N GLN A 67 -22.80 -1.72 -5.83
CA GLN A 67 -21.89 -1.84 -4.69
C GLN A 67 -20.94 -3.04 -4.82
N ARG A 68 -21.14 -3.88 -5.83
CA ARG A 68 -20.21 -4.95 -6.19
C ARG A 68 -18.80 -4.42 -6.52
N LEU A 69 -18.71 -3.16 -6.94
CA LEU A 69 -17.42 -2.49 -7.14
C LEU A 69 -16.55 -2.43 -5.86
N LEU A 70 -17.15 -2.50 -4.68
CA LEU A 70 -16.43 -2.58 -3.41
C LEU A 70 -15.54 -3.84 -3.31
N TRP A 71 -15.90 -4.92 -4.00
CA TRP A 71 -15.07 -6.13 -4.08
C TRP A 71 -13.71 -5.92 -4.74
N LEU A 72 -13.58 -4.88 -5.56
CA LEU A 72 -12.30 -4.54 -6.16
C LEU A 72 -11.25 -4.21 -5.09
N ILE A 73 -11.65 -3.65 -3.93
CA ILE A 73 -10.72 -3.29 -2.85
C ILE A 73 -9.97 -4.52 -2.31
N PRO A 74 -10.64 -5.57 -1.78
CA PRO A 74 -9.94 -6.75 -1.28
C PRO A 74 -9.24 -7.55 -2.39
N ILE A 75 -9.81 -7.60 -3.60
CA ILE A 75 -9.19 -8.30 -4.74
C ILE A 75 -7.87 -7.63 -5.13
N PHE A 76 -7.86 -6.32 -5.34
CA PHE A 76 -6.63 -5.59 -5.68
C PHE A 76 -5.63 -5.56 -4.52
N SER A 77 -6.10 -5.53 -3.28
CA SER A 77 -5.26 -5.69 -2.10
C SER A 77 -4.52 -7.03 -2.12
N ALA A 78 -5.22 -8.13 -2.38
CA ALA A 78 -4.62 -9.46 -2.51
C ALA A 78 -3.63 -9.55 -3.67
N ILE A 79 -3.97 -8.96 -4.84
CA ILE A 79 -3.08 -8.89 -6.00
C ILE A 79 -1.80 -8.10 -5.66
N THR A 80 -1.91 -6.99 -4.92
CA THR A 80 -0.75 -6.18 -4.50
C THR A 80 0.18 -6.97 -3.60
N ILE A 81 -0.36 -7.72 -2.64
CA ILE A 81 0.41 -8.58 -1.74
C ILE A 81 1.12 -9.68 -2.56
N PHE A 82 0.40 -10.32 -3.46
CA PHE A 82 0.96 -11.38 -4.32
C PHE A 82 2.07 -10.84 -5.24
N ALA A 83 1.87 -9.66 -5.84
CA ALA A 83 2.88 -8.99 -6.64
C ALA A 83 4.15 -8.65 -5.83
N GLY A 84 3.98 -8.30 -4.54
CA GLY A 84 5.09 -8.07 -3.62
C GLY A 84 5.90 -9.34 -3.35
N ILE A 85 5.24 -10.47 -3.20
CA ILE A 85 5.90 -11.78 -3.00
C ILE A 85 6.66 -12.20 -4.26
N THR A 86 6.07 -11.99 -5.44
CA THR A 86 6.66 -12.38 -6.73
C THR A 86 7.67 -11.37 -7.28
N LYS A 87 7.95 -10.28 -6.55
CA LYS A 87 8.84 -9.18 -6.97
C LYS A 87 8.51 -8.58 -8.33
N ARG A 88 7.28 -8.72 -8.78
CA ARG A 88 6.81 -8.25 -10.09
C ARG A 88 6.10 -6.91 -9.93
N SER A 89 6.45 -5.92 -10.73
CA SER A 89 5.78 -4.60 -10.94
C SER A 89 4.83 -4.08 -9.82
N GLN A 90 5.22 -4.28 -8.56
CA GLN A 90 4.41 -3.94 -7.38
C GLN A 90 4.03 -2.45 -7.32
N ASN A 91 4.84 -1.58 -7.92
CA ASN A 91 4.65 -0.14 -7.86
C ASN A 91 3.35 0.33 -8.54
N ILE A 92 3.09 -0.15 -9.76
CA ILE A 92 1.90 0.25 -10.53
C ILE A 92 0.65 -0.36 -9.91
N ILE A 93 0.72 -1.64 -9.53
CA ILE A 93 -0.40 -2.35 -8.90
C ILE A 93 -0.75 -1.70 -7.56
N GLY A 94 0.25 -1.37 -6.74
CA GLY A 94 0.06 -0.69 -5.46
C GLY A 94 -0.59 0.70 -5.62
N GLN A 95 -0.19 1.48 -6.63
CA GLN A 95 -0.82 2.78 -6.92
C GLN A 95 -2.27 2.63 -7.35
N LEU A 96 -2.57 1.68 -8.24
CA LEU A 96 -3.94 1.38 -8.65
C LEU A 96 -4.80 0.98 -7.45
N THR A 97 -4.29 0.08 -6.62
CA THR A 97 -4.97 -0.36 -5.39
C THR A 97 -5.21 0.81 -4.44
N GLY A 98 -4.20 1.69 -4.28
CA GLY A 98 -4.31 2.88 -3.44
C GLY A 98 -5.31 3.91 -3.95
N ALA A 99 -5.54 3.99 -5.26
CA ALA A 99 -6.52 4.90 -5.86
C ALA A 99 -7.97 4.43 -5.68
N LEU A 100 -8.22 3.13 -5.54
CA LEU A 100 -9.58 2.56 -5.45
C LEU A 100 -10.47 3.18 -4.36
N PRO A 101 -10.03 3.30 -3.09
CA PRO A 101 -10.88 3.88 -2.05
C PRO A 101 -11.23 5.35 -2.34
N PHE A 102 -10.37 6.09 -3.03
CA PHE A 102 -10.67 7.48 -3.44
C PHE A 102 -11.71 7.51 -4.56
N CYS A 103 -11.62 6.62 -5.54
CA CYS A 103 -12.62 6.50 -6.61
C CYS A 103 -13.99 6.12 -6.04
N VAL A 104 -14.03 5.16 -5.12
CA VAL A 104 -15.27 4.75 -4.43
C VAL A 104 -15.82 5.89 -3.58
N GLY A 105 -14.96 6.58 -2.82
CA GLY A 105 -15.35 7.75 -2.01
C GLY A 105 -15.92 8.88 -2.86
N ALA A 106 -15.27 9.21 -4.00
CA ALA A 106 -15.74 10.23 -4.92
C ALA A 106 -17.09 9.87 -5.56
N TYR A 107 -17.26 8.60 -5.95
CA TYR A 107 -18.53 8.11 -6.48
C TYR A 107 -19.68 8.29 -5.46
N TRP A 108 -19.44 7.92 -4.20
CA TRP A 108 -20.42 8.04 -3.16
C TRP A 108 -20.69 9.49 -2.77
N TYR A 109 -19.66 10.34 -2.79
CA TYR A 109 -19.82 11.77 -2.57
C TYR A 109 -20.71 12.42 -3.62
N ASN A 110 -20.56 12.05 -4.89
CA ASN A 110 -21.43 12.51 -5.97
C ASN A 110 -22.90 12.06 -5.78
N LYS A 111 -23.13 10.90 -5.17
CA LYS A 111 -24.47 10.32 -5.02
C LYS A 111 -25.18 10.79 -3.75
N LEU A 112 -24.48 10.97 -2.64
CA LEU A 112 -25.03 11.32 -1.32
C LEU A 112 -24.77 12.78 -0.90
N GLY A 113 -23.87 13.49 -1.58
CA GLY A 113 -23.53 14.86 -1.24
C GLY A 113 -22.84 14.98 0.11
N SER A 114 -23.13 16.09 0.83
CA SER A 114 -22.52 16.40 2.13
C SER A 114 -22.91 15.43 3.26
N ASP A 115 -24.02 14.72 3.11
CA ASP A 115 -24.49 13.77 4.13
C ASP A 115 -23.55 12.58 4.31
N LEU A 116 -22.72 12.31 3.29
CA LEU A 116 -21.71 11.25 3.33
C LEU A 116 -20.78 11.40 4.54
N THR A 117 -20.34 12.62 4.86
CA THR A 117 -19.38 12.85 5.95
C THR A 117 -19.94 12.50 7.33
N HIS A 118 -21.26 12.60 7.52
CA HIS A 118 -21.94 12.23 8.76
C HIS A 118 -22.20 10.73 8.90
N ILE A 119 -22.21 10.01 7.78
CA ILE A 119 -22.52 8.59 7.71
C ILE A 119 -21.22 7.75 7.72
N LEU A 120 -20.09 8.30 7.23
CA LEU A 120 -18.82 7.57 7.15
C LEU A 120 -18.29 7.20 8.53
N MET A 121 -17.85 5.94 8.64
CA MET A 121 -17.21 5.40 9.85
C MET A 121 -15.72 5.13 9.64
N TYR A 122 -15.06 4.77 10.72
CA TYR A 122 -13.62 4.58 10.76
C TYR A 122 -13.06 3.57 9.74
N GLY A 123 -13.83 2.58 9.30
CA GLY A 123 -13.42 1.65 8.25
C GLY A 123 -13.14 2.35 6.92
N ALA A 124 -14.00 3.30 6.54
CA ALA A 124 -13.80 4.10 5.34
C ALA A 124 -12.59 5.05 5.48
N PHE A 125 -12.42 5.71 6.63
CA PHE A 125 -11.26 6.57 6.89
C PHE A 125 -9.95 5.76 6.86
N LEU A 126 -9.91 4.58 7.49
CA LEU A 126 -8.75 3.71 7.44
C LEU A 126 -8.42 3.28 6.01
N SER A 127 -9.42 2.96 5.20
CA SER A 127 -9.20 2.59 3.80
C SER A 127 -8.59 3.75 3.00
N LEU A 128 -9.02 4.99 3.26
CA LEU A 128 -8.44 6.19 2.64
C LEU A 128 -6.99 6.42 3.08
N ILE A 129 -6.68 6.23 4.36
CA ILE A 129 -5.32 6.37 4.91
C ILE A 129 -4.38 5.33 4.28
N PHE A 130 -4.76 4.06 4.29
CA PHE A 130 -3.96 2.99 3.68
C PHE A 130 -3.87 3.14 2.17
N GLY A 131 -4.94 3.60 1.51
CA GLY A 131 -4.95 3.93 0.10
C GLY A 131 -3.97 5.05 -0.24
N ALA A 132 -3.96 6.14 0.53
CA ALA A 132 -3.01 7.23 0.39
C ALA A 132 -1.58 6.77 0.61
N ALA A 133 -1.33 5.96 1.63
CA ALA A 133 -0.02 5.39 1.89
C ALA A 133 0.45 4.54 0.69
N LEU A 134 -0.39 3.65 0.15
CA LEU A 134 -0.09 2.85 -1.03
C LEU A 134 0.16 3.71 -2.28
N PHE A 135 -0.52 4.84 -2.40
CA PHE A 135 -0.35 5.75 -3.53
C PHE A 135 0.97 6.52 -3.48
N ILE A 136 1.40 6.92 -2.28
CA ILE A 136 2.59 7.76 -2.06
C ILE A 136 3.88 6.93 -2.00
N LEU A 137 3.81 5.73 -1.39
CA LEU A 137 4.98 4.90 -1.07
C LEU A 137 5.85 4.46 -2.27
N PRO A 138 5.35 4.20 -3.47
CA PRO A 138 6.16 3.58 -4.50
C PRO A 138 6.73 4.55 -5.52
N ARG A 139 7.66 5.43 -5.19
CA ARG A 139 8.41 6.13 -6.24
C ARG A 139 9.91 6.06 -6.02
N LYS A 140 10.56 5.02 -6.53
CA LYS A 140 11.85 5.17 -7.19
C LYS A 140 11.63 4.97 -8.68
N SER A 141 11.40 6.06 -9.39
CA SER A 141 11.80 6.14 -10.79
C SER A 141 13.31 5.84 -10.84
N LYS A 142 13.67 4.85 -11.67
CA LYS A 142 15.04 4.75 -12.14
C LYS A 142 15.35 5.94 -13.01
#